data_40218b24ceba94c233265aa7a3cd7f48
#
_entry.id   40218b24ceba94c233265aa7a3cd7f48
#
_cell.length_a   1.000
_cell.length_b   1.000
_cell.length_c   1.000
_cell.angle_alpha   90.00
_cell.angle_beta   90.00
_cell.angle_gamma   90.00
#
_symmetry.space_group_name_H-M   'P 1'
#
loop_
_entity.id
_entity.type
_entity.pdbx_description
1 polymer ?
#
loop_
_entity_poly.entity_id
_entity_poly.type
_entity_poly.pdbx_seq_one_letter_code
_entity_poly.pdbx_strand_id
1 'polypeptide(L)'
;MKKTFKRQEYARYKKLGIKWRRPRGKTSKMRRYEKGKPAMAKIGYGSPKATRGLHPSGFQDILVYNMKELEQLDPATQAGRISSKIGQRKKELMLAKAKELGIKVLNP
;
A
#
# COMPACT_ATOMS: atom_id res chain seq x y z
N MET A 1 1.71 -7.90 11.67
CA MET A 1 1.95 -8.40 10.30
C MET A 1 0.63 -8.47 9.53
N LYS A 2 0.53 -7.88 8.34
CA LYS A 2 -0.72 -7.87 7.55
C LYS A 2 -0.95 -9.25 6.92
N LYS A 3 -2.11 -9.86 7.16
CA LYS A 3 -2.42 -11.19 6.62
C LYS A 3 -2.62 -11.14 5.10
N THR A 4 -1.94 -12.02 4.37
CA THR A 4 -2.08 -12.14 2.92
C THR A 4 -3.12 -13.21 2.59
N PHE A 5 -4.12 -12.85 1.78
CA PHE A 5 -5.15 -13.77 1.31
C PHE A 5 -4.81 -14.27 -0.09
N LYS A 6 -4.82 -15.59 -0.24
CA LYS A 6 -4.46 -16.26 -1.49
C LYS A 6 -5.69 -16.91 -2.12
N ARG A 7 -5.69 -17.02 -3.45
CA ARG A 7 -6.75 -17.70 -4.20
C ARG A 7 -6.83 -19.17 -3.79
N GLN A 8 -8.05 -19.74 -3.75
CA GLN A 8 -8.26 -21.18 -3.57
C GLN A 8 -7.52 -21.98 -4.65
N GLU A 9 -6.91 -23.12 -4.29
CA GLU A 9 -6.20 -24.05 -5.18
C GLU A 9 -4.99 -23.46 -5.94
N TYR A 10 -4.49 -22.26 -5.54
CA TYR A 10 -3.34 -21.63 -6.20
C TYR A 10 -2.07 -22.48 -6.18
N ALA A 11 -1.88 -23.28 -5.13
CA ALA A 11 -0.70 -24.15 -4.99
C ALA A 11 -0.79 -25.39 -5.90
N ARG A 12 -2.01 -25.86 -6.19
CA ARG A 12 -2.26 -27.05 -7.02
C ARG A 12 -2.19 -26.75 -8.52
N TYR A 13 -2.66 -25.56 -8.93
CA TYR A 13 -2.77 -25.19 -10.34
C TYR A 13 -2.01 -23.89 -10.63
N LYS A 14 -0.84 -23.99 -11.26
CA LYS A 14 0.03 -22.82 -11.61
C LYS A 14 -0.72 -21.72 -12.38
N LYS A 15 -1.61 -22.09 -13.32
CA LYS A 15 -2.41 -21.15 -14.12
C LYS A 15 -3.38 -20.28 -13.32
N LEU A 16 -3.72 -20.65 -12.08
CA LEU A 16 -4.65 -19.87 -11.26
C LEU A 16 -4.01 -18.62 -10.65
N GLY A 17 -2.69 -18.61 -10.45
CA GLY A 17 -1.98 -17.53 -9.78
C GLY A 17 -2.39 -17.36 -8.31
N ILE A 18 -1.65 -16.50 -7.61
CA ILE A 18 -1.82 -16.28 -6.15
C ILE A 18 -2.85 -15.18 -5.84
N LYS A 19 -3.11 -14.30 -6.82
CA LYS A 19 -3.97 -13.12 -6.61
C LYS A 19 -5.34 -13.51 -6.05
N TRP A 20 -5.74 -12.85 -4.95
CA TRP A 20 -7.02 -13.13 -4.30
C TRP A 20 -8.21 -13.09 -5.26
N ARG A 21 -9.03 -14.13 -5.19
CA ARG A 21 -10.35 -14.24 -5.80
C ARG A 21 -11.30 -14.85 -4.79
N ARG A 22 -12.46 -14.23 -4.57
CA ARG A 22 -13.47 -14.74 -3.65
C ARG A 22 -14.06 -16.05 -4.19
N PRO A 23 -14.08 -17.15 -3.39
CA PRO A 23 -14.67 -18.40 -3.81
C PRO A 23 -16.19 -18.27 -3.97
N ARG A 24 -16.74 -18.76 -5.10
CA ARG A 24 -18.18 -18.67 -5.43
C ARG A 24 -18.85 -20.06 -5.63
N GLY A 25 -18.06 -21.14 -5.64
CA GLY A 25 -18.59 -22.49 -5.86
C GLY A 25 -19.57 -22.93 -4.78
N LYS A 26 -20.64 -23.65 -5.14
CA LYS A 26 -21.65 -24.19 -4.21
C LYS A 26 -21.03 -24.99 -3.06
N THR A 27 -20.07 -25.87 -3.38
CA THR A 27 -19.41 -26.80 -2.45
C THR A 27 -18.02 -26.31 -2.00
N SER A 28 -17.65 -25.06 -2.27
CA SER A 28 -16.34 -24.55 -1.88
C SER A 28 -16.14 -24.57 -0.38
N LYS A 29 -15.26 -25.43 0.08
CA LYS A 29 -14.91 -25.60 1.51
C LYS A 29 -14.32 -24.32 2.12
N MET A 30 -13.57 -23.54 1.34
CA MET A 30 -13.05 -22.24 1.75
C MET A 30 -14.20 -21.24 2.00
N ARG A 31 -15.23 -21.20 1.14
CA ARG A 31 -16.42 -20.35 1.30
C ARG A 31 -17.21 -20.74 2.56
N ARG A 32 -17.28 -22.03 2.87
CA ARG A 32 -17.96 -22.58 4.04
C ARG A 32 -17.16 -22.47 5.34
N TYR A 33 -15.94 -21.88 5.27
CA TYR A 33 -15.04 -21.71 6.43
C TYR A 33 -14.64 -23.02 7.12
N GLU A 34 -14.54 -24.11 6.40
CA GLU A 34 -14.15 -25.40 6.96
C GLU A 34 -12.73 -25.34 7.55
N LYS A 35 -12.54 -25.99 8.70
CA LYS A 35 -11.26 -26.12 9.40
C LYS A 35 -10.19 -26.71 8.48
N GLY A 36 -8.96 -26.20 8.51
CA GLY A 36 -7.86 -26.65 7.63
C GLY A 36 -7.85 -26.03 6.24
N LYS A 37 -8.83 -25.17 5.87
CA LYS A 37 -8.80 -24.40 4.62
C LYS A 37 -8.22 -22.99 4.83
N PRO A 38 -7.60 -22.38 3.79
CA PRO A 38 -7.07 -21.03 3.88
C PRO A 38 -8.13 -20.04 4.33
N ALA A 39 -7.72 -19.03 5.08
CA ALA A 39 -8.64 -18.00 5.57
C ALA A 39 -9.21 -17.17 4.42
N MET A 40 -10.49 -16.84 4.51
CA MET A 40 -11.19 -15.95 3.59
C MET A 40 -11.14 -14.51 4.11
N ALA A 41 -11.00 -13.55 3.20
CA ALA A 41 -11.04 -12.13 3.56
C ALA A 41 -12.40 -11.76 4.15
N LYS A 42 -12.39 -11.19 5.37
CA LYS A 42 -13.55 -10.70 6.12
C LYS A 42 -13.29 -9.27 6.59
N ILE A 43 -14.34 -8.57 6.98
CA ILE A 43 -14.27 -7.20 7.49
C ILE A 43 -13.33 -7.08 8.70
N GLY A 44 -13.34 -8.04 9.62
CA GLY A 44 -12.49 -8.05 10.81
C GLY A 44 -10.97 -8.11 10.59
N TYR A 45 -10.54 -8.38 9.35
CA TYR A 45 -9.11 -8.32 8.98
C TYR A 45 -8.64 -6.91 8.56
N GLY A 46 -9.46 -5.89 8.71
CA GLY A 46 -9.08 -4.50 8.46
C GLY A 46 -7.96 -4.00 9.38
N SER A 47 -7.17 -3.04 8.91
CA SER A 47 -6.17 -2.37 9.75
C SER A 47 -6.83 -1.52 10.84
N PRO A 48 -6.20 -1.36 12.02
CA PRO A 48 -6.66 -0.44 13.05
C PRO A 48 -6.91 0.96 12.47
N LYS A 49 -7.90 1.66 13.03
CA LYS A 49 -8.34 2.97 12.51
C LYS A 49 -7.19 4.01 12.49
N ALA A 50 -6.34 4.00 13.52
CA ALA A 50 -5.20 4.92 13.66
C ALA A 50 -4.11 4.73 12.58
N THR A 51 -3.92 3.51 12.06
CA THR A 51 -2.86 3.20 11.08
C THR A 51 -3.39 2.93 9.67
N ARG A 52 -4.71 3.02 9.51
CA ARG A 52 -5.35 2.77 8.22
C ARG A 52 -5.00 3.89 7.23
N GLY A 53 -4.52 3.52 6.05
CA GLY A 53 -4.17 4.48 5.00
C GLY A 53 -2.75 5.01 5.06
N LEU A 54 -2.00 4.78 6.15
CA LEU A 54 -0.60 5.18 6.21
C LEU A 54 0.29 4.28 5.32
N HIS A 55 1.34 4.88 4.79
CA HIS A 55 2.42 4.15 4.13
C HIS A 55 3.06 3.14 5.12
N PRO A 56 3.64 1.99 4.67
CA PRO A 56 4.30 1.03 5.56
C PRO A 56 5.39 1.60 6.47
N SER A 57 5.97 2.74 6.10
CA SER A 57 6.93 3.48 6.94
C SER A 57 6.30 4.30 8.08
N GLY A 58 4.97 4.29 8.22
CA GLY A 58 4.23 5.02 9.25
C GLY A 58 3.81 6.43 8.87
N PHE A 59 4.32 6.98 7.77
CA PHE A 59 4.00 8.33 7.30
C PHE A 59 2.73 8.37 6.45
N GLN A 60 2.06 9.51 6.45
CA GLN A 60 1.00 9.83 5.51
C GLN A 60 1.62 10.13 4.14
N ASP A 61 1.21 9.42 3.09
CA ASP A 61 1.70 9.58 1.72
C ASP A 61 0.96 10.74 1.03
N ILE A 62 1.68 11.81 0.69
CA ILE A 62 1.13 13.01 0.04
C ILE A 62 1.76 13.20 -1.34
N LEU A 63 0.92 13.27 -2.37
CA LEU A 63 1.36 13.53 -3.73
C LEU A 63 1.70 15.02 -3.91
N VAL A 64 2.90 15.31 -4.44
CA VAL A 64 3.47 16.66 -4.56
C VAL A 64 3.73 16.97 -6.03
N TYR A 65 3.25 18.13 -6.50
CA TYR A 65 3.41 18.62 -7.87
C TYR A 65 4.36 19.83 -8.00
N ASN A 66 4.63 20.53 -6.90
CA ASN A 66 5.46 21.75 -6.92
C ASN A 66 6.24 21.94 -5.61
N MET A 67 7.16 22.91 -5.61
CA MET A 67 8.00 23.23 -4.44
C MET A 67 7.17 23.73 -3.25
N LYS A 68 6.15 24.55 -3.50
CA LYS A 68 5.29 25.12 -2.44
C LYS A 68 4.56 24.03 -1.66
N GLU A 69 4.02 23.03 -2.37
CA GLU A 69 3.37 21.88 -1.72
C GLU A 69 4.37 21.04 -0.90
N LEU A 70 5.62 20.93 -1.38
CA LEU A 70 6.67 20.24 -0.63
C LEU A 70 7.00 20.96 0.68
N GLU A 71 7.11 22.29 0.65
CA GLU A 71 7.41 23.11 1.82
C GLU A 71 6.31 23.10 2.88
N GLN A 72 5.08 22.82 2.49
CA GLN A 72 3.91 22.74 3.39
C GLN A 72 3.80 21.40 4.13
N LEU A 73 4.63 20.40 3.79
CA LEU A 73 4.58 19.09 4.43
C LEU A 73 5.16 19.13 5.84
N ASP A 74 4.50 18.44 6.76
CA ASP A 74 5.02 18.19 8.10
C ASP A 74 6.04 17.04 8.07
N PRO A 75 7.34 17.28 8.33
CA PRO A 75 8.37 16.24 8.29
C PRO A 75 8.18 15.13 9.34
N ALA A 76 7.44 15.39 10.43
CA ALA A 76 7.20 14.42 11.49
C ALA A 76 6.15 13.35 11.12
N THR A 77 5.11 13.72 10.37
CA THR A 77 3.94 12.85 10.12
C THR A 77 3.72 12.52 8.65
N GLN A 78 4.27 13.32 7.73
CA GLN A 78 4.01 13.24 6.30
C GLN A 78 5.24 12.84 5.50
N ALA A 79 5.04 12.18 4.36
CA ALA A 79 6.10 11.88 3.39
C ALA A 79 5.63 12.27 2.00
N GLY A 80 6.51 12.94 1.26
CA GLY A 80 6.22 13.41 -0.10
C GLY A 80 6.40 12.31 -1.15
N ARG A 81 5.48 12.22 -2.08
CA ARG A 81 5.60 11.46 -3.31
C ARG A 81 5.61 12.40 -4.49
N ILE A 82 6.73 12.55 -5.16
CA ILE A 82 6.88 13.43 -6.32
C ILE A 82 6.09 12.85 -7.49
N SER A 83 5.25 13.68 -8.14
CA SER A 83 4.44 13.26 -9.28
C SER A 83 5.31 12.87 -10.48
N SER A 84 4.92 11.81 -11.20
CA SER A 84 5.59 11.37 -12.44
C SER A 84 5.52 12.40 -13.58
N LYS A 85 4.64 13.41 -13.48
CA LYS A 85 4.54 14.50 -14.46
C LYS A 85 5.64 15.54 -14.33
N ILE A 86 6.47 15.47 -13.28
CA ILE A 86 7.57 16.40 -13.04
C ILE A 86 8.81 15.95 -13.81
N GLY A 87 9.39 16.87 -14.61
CA GLY A 87 10.62 16.60 -15.34
C GLY A 87 11.85 16.51 -14.43
N GLN A 88 12.91 15.87 -14.94
CA GLN A 88 14.14 15.52 -14.22
C GLN A 88 14.75 16.71 -13.44
N ARG A 89 15.00 17.85 -14.12
CA ARG A 89 15.58 19.05 -13.48
C ARG A 89 14.78 19.52 -12.25
N LYS A 90 13.45 19.58 -12.37
CA LYS A 90 12.58 20.01 -11.27
C LYS A 90 12.57 18.98 -10.14
N LYS A 91 12.61 17.69 -10.48
CA LYS A 91 12.71 16.59 -9.51
C LYS A 91 13.97 16.69 -8.66
N GLU A 92 15.13 16.94 -9.28
CA GLU A 92 16.41 17.10 -8.60
C GLU A 92 16.40 18.28 -7.61
N LEU A 93 15.85 19.43 -8.02
CA LEU A 93 15.68 20.58 -7.13
C LEU A 93 14.75 20.26 -5.93
N MET A 94 13.66 19.55 -6.19
CA MET A 94 12.74 19.13 -5.14
C MET A 94 13.38 18.14 -4.17
N LEU A 95 14.21 17.22 -4.64
CA LEU A 95 14.95 16.28 -3.80
C LEU A 95 16.00 17.00 -2.92
N ALA A 96 16.72 17.98 -3.48
CA ALA A 96 17.65 18.80 -2.70
C ALA A 96 16.90 19.55 -1.58
N LYS A 97 15.80 20.21 -1.93
CA LYS A 97 14.97 20.95 -0.97
C LYS A 97 14.35 20.06 0.10
N ALA A 98 13.87 18.86 -0.27
CA ALA A 98 13.34 17.90 0.69
C ALA A 98 14.39 17.46 1.72
N LYS A 99 15.66 17.31 1.30
CA LYS A 99 16.78 17.01 2.21
C LYS A 99 17.04 18.15 3.19
N GLU A 100 17.02 19.41 2.74
CA GLU A 100 17.18 20.59 3.60
C GLU A 100 16.07 20.66 4.67
N LEU A 101 14.84 20.38 4.28
CA LEU A 101 13.67 20.43 5.16
C LEU A 101 13.49 19.15 6.02
N GLY A 102 14.31 18.13 5.84
CA GLY A 102 14.17 16.85 6.53
C GLY A 102 12.95 16.03 6.13
N ILE A 103 12.33 16.33 4.98
CA ILE A 103 11.13 15.67 4.48
C ILE A 103 11.50 14.35 3.79
N LYS A 104 10.84 13.26 4.21
CA LYS A 104 11.03 11.96 3.58
C LYS A 104 10.34 11.88 2.22
N VAL A 105 11.12 11.58 1.16
CA VAL A 105 10.59 11.32 -0.19
C VAL A 105 10.47 9.81 -0.40
N LEU A 106 9.30 9.34 -0.89
CA LEU A 106 9.00 7.93 -1.10
C LEU A 106 9.49 7.38 -2.44
N ASN A 107 9.75 8.24 -3.41
CA ASN A 107 10.19 7.90 -4.78
C ASN A 107 11.34 8.82 -5.24
N PRO A 108 12.51 8.76 -4.60
CA PRO A 108 13.66 9.58 -4.95
C PRO A 108 14.17 9.34 -6.38
#